data_0f8489975d868f244cba7944c97df8d4
#
_entry.id   0f8489975d868f244cba7944c97df8d4
#
_cell.length_a   1.000
_cell.length_b   1.000
_cell.length_c   1.000
_cell.angle_alpha   90.00
_cell.angle_beta   90.00
_cell.angle_gamma   90.00
#
_symmetry.space_group_name_H-M   'P 1'
#
loop_
_entity.id
_entity.type
_entity.pdbx_description
1 polymer ?
#
loop_
_entity_poly.entity_id
_entity_poly.type
_entity_poly.pdbx_seq_one_letter_code
_entity_poly.pdbx_strand_id
1 'polypeptide(L)'
;MAKSKDGTATPQPVSSHSLKNRYNRILRFAALALAQTWWYELVLPKFGLSKFVAGNRIRRAQKIARKFRVLALDLGGLIIKVGQFASSRLDVLPASITSELESLQDEVAPEPFALIRAQIERELGLPLEVSFSEFEGKPIAAAS
;
A
#
# COMPACT_ATOMS: atom_id res chain seq x y z
N MET A 1 32.74 2.96 40.78
CA MET A 1 32.83 2.03 39.60
C MET A 1 31.42 1.74 39.14
N ALA A 2 30.89 2.51 38.21
CA ALA A 2 29.56 2.32 37.64
C ALA A 2 29.71 1.82 36.21
N LYS A 3 29.19 0.61 35.95
CA LYS A 3 29.30 -0.11 34.70
C LYS A 3 28.22 0.41 33.74
N SER A 4 28.65 1.21 32.77
CA SER A 4 27.82 1.64 31.64
C SER A 4 27.36 0.39 30.86
N LYS A 5 26.07 0.17 30.76
CA LYS A 5 25.49 -0.80 29.81
C LYS A 5 25.16 -0.03 28.53
N ASP A 6 26.07 -0.05 27.60
CA ASP A 6 25.81 0.30 26.21
C ASP A 6 24.82 -0.70 25.61
N GLY A 7 23.56 -0.31 25.60
CA GLY A 7 22.51 -0.99 24.89
C GLY A 7 22.43 -0.50 23.43
N THR A 8 23.40 -0.87 22.60
CA THR A 8 23.28 -0.75 21.15
C THR A 8 22.13 -1.66 20.69
N ALA A 9 20.92 -1.10 20.62
CA ALA A 9 19.80 -1.78 19.98
C ALA A 9 20.11 -1.84 18.47
N THR A 10 20.68 -2.95 18.06
CA THR A 10 20.84 -3.31 16.64
C THR A 10 19.45 -3.25 15.97
N PRO A 11 19.30 -2.57 14.82
CA PRO A 11 18.05 -2.58 14.08
C PRO A 11 17.68 -4.05 13.80
N GLN A 12 16.58 -4.50 14.35
CA GLN A 12 16.11 -5.87 14.11
C GLN A 12 15.82 -6.00 12.61
N PRO A 13 16.44 -6.96 11.91
CA PRO A 13 16.12 -7.19 10.50
C PRO A 13 14.63 -7.53 10.42
N VAL A 14 13.92 -6.84 9.52
CA VAL A 14 12.52 -7.14 9.21
C VAL A 14 12.42 -8.63 9.00
N SER A 15 11.69 -9.32 9.86
CA SER A 15 11.70 -10.79 9.89
C SER A 15 11.30 -11.31 8.49
N SER A 16 12.09 -12.22 7.94
CA SER A 16 11.85 -12.85 6.63
C SER A 16 10.45 -13.47 6.52
N HIS A 17 9.84 -13.79 7.65
CA HIS A 17 8.48 -14.30 7.77
C HIS A 17 7.43 -13.23 7.46
N SER A 18 7.66 -11.97 7.83
CA SER A 18 6.79 -10.84 7.51
C SER A 18 6.80 -10.54 5.99
N LEU A 19 7.98 -10.57 5.38
CA LEU A 19 8.12 -10.35 3.92
C LEU A 19 7.44 -11.46 3.11
N LYS A 20 7.58 -12.72 3.51
CA LYS A 20 6.91 -13.85 2.85
C LYS A 20 5.38 -13.75 2.93
N ASN A 21 4.85 -13.33 4.07
CA ASN A 21 3.40 -13.13 4.21
C ASN A 21 2.88 -12.01 3.33
N ARG A 22 3.60 -10.88 3.23
CA ARG A 22 3.26 -9.76 2.34
C ARG A 22 3.28 -10.20 0.88
N TYR A 23 4.34 -10.87 0.46
CA TYR A 23 4.48 -11.42 -0.88
C TYR A 23 3.37 -12.41 -1.24
N ASN A 24 3.06 -13.35 -0.36
CA ASN A 24 1.99 -14.32 -0.57
C ASN A 24 0.60 -13.66 -0.69
N ARG A 25 0.35 -12.58 0.04
CA ARG A 25 -0.91 -11.82 -0.06
C ARG A 25 -1.05 -11.15 -1.43
N ILE A 26 0.04 -10.54 -1.93
CA ILE A 26 0.07 -9.93 -3.27
C ILE A 26 -0.14 -10.99 -4.33
N LEU A 27 0.57 -12.11 -4.27
CA LEU A 27 0.44 -13.20 -5.24
C LEU A 27 -0.97 -13.80 -5.25
N ARG A 28 -1.55 -14.03 -4.07
CA ARG A 28 -2.92 -14.56 -3.97
C ARG A 28 -3.93 -13.59 -4.55
N PHE A 29 -3.79 -12.30 -4.27
CA PHE A 29 -4.65 -11.28 -4.87
C PHE A 29 -4.53 -11.28 -6.40
N ALA A 30 -3.29 -11.21 -6.92
CA ALA A 30 -3.02 -11.22 -8.36
C ALA A 30 -3.55 -12.49 -9.03
N ALA A 31 -3.29 -13.66 -8.46
CA ALA A 31 -3.77 -14.94 -8.99
C ALA A 31 -5.30 -15.00 -9.03
N LEU A 32 -5.98 -14.55 -7.96
CA LEU A 32 -7.45 -14.52 -7.92
C LEU A 32 -8.03 -13.50 -8.91
N ALA A 33 -7.43 -12.31 -9.03
CA ALA A 33 -7.88 -11.29 -9.97
C ALA A 33 -7.70 -11.76 -11.42
N LEU A 34 -6.55 -12.35 -11.75
CA LEU A 34 -6.27 -12.92 -13.07
C LEU A 34 -7.17 -14.11 -13.38
N ALA A 35 -7.33 -15.05 -12.46
CA ALA A 35 -8.22 -16.20 -12.62
C ALA A 35 -9.67 -15.78 -12.83
N GLN A 36 -10.15 -14.79 -12.05
CA GLN A 36 -11.48 -14.23 -12.21
C GLN A 36 -11.66 -13.56 -13.56
N THR A 37 -10.69 -12.72 -13.99
CA THR A 37 -10.73 -12.05 -15.29
C THR A 37 -10.71 -13.07 -16.42
N TRP A 38 -9.78 -14.05 -16.35
CA TRP A 38 -9.67 -15.12 -17.34
C TRP A 38 -10.96 -15.91 -17.47
N TRP A 39 -11.58 -16.30 -16.35
CA TRP A 39 -12.83 -17.05 -16.33
C TRP A 39 -13.97 -16.28 -16.99
N TYR A 40 -14.16 -15.02 -16.62
CA TYR A 40 -15.26 -14.21 -17.13
C TYR A 40 -15.02 -13.70 -18.55
N GLU A 41 -13.79 -13.38 -18.94
CA GLU A 41 -13.52 -12.80 -20.26
C GLU A 41 -13.25 -13.85 -21.34
N LEU A 42 -12.69 -15.02 -21.00
CA LEU A 42 -12.34 -16.05 -21.98
C LEU A 42 -13.20 -17.31 -21.90
N VAL A 43 -13.59 -17.74 -20.70
CA VAL A 43 -14.29 -19.02 -20.55
C VAL A 43 -15.80 -18.87 -20.72
N LEU A 44 -16.45 -17.99 -19.96
CA LEU A 44 -17.90 -17.82 -20.01
C LEU A 44 -18.46 -17.43 -21.41
N PRO A 45 -17.82 -16.56 -22.19
CA PRO A 45 -18.31 -16.24 -23.55
C PRO A 45 -18.39 -17.44 -24.48
N LYS A 46 -17.50 -18.45 -24.28
CA LYS A 46 -17.53 -19.69 -25.07
C LYS A 46 -18.79 -20.54 -24.84
N PHE A 47 -19.42 -20.36 -23.67
CA PHE A 47 -20.69 -21.02 -23.31
C PHE A 47 -21.94 -20.18 -23.69
N GLY A 48 -21.81 -19.16 -24.54
CA GLY A 48 -22.93 -18.33 -24.99
C GLY A 48 -23.40 -17.27 -23.98
N LEU A 49 -22.70 -17.08 -22.85
CA LEU A 49 -23.06 -16.14 -21.79
C LEU A 49 -22.45 -14.73 -21.98
N SER A 50 -22.07 -14.37 -23.20
CA SER A 50 -21.39 -13.11 -23.51
C SER A 50 -22.16 -11.86 -23.08
N LYS A 51 -23.48 -11.80 -23.30
CA LYS A 51 -24.33 -10.67 -22.90
C LYS A 51 -24.40 -10.48 -21.39
N PHE A 52 -24.47 -11.57 -20.63
CA PHE A 52 -24.48 -11.55 -19.15
C PHE A 52 -23.13 -11.08 -18.59
N VAL A 53 -22.05 -11.53 -19.21
CA VAL A 53 -20.68 -11.13 -18.82
C VAL A 53 -20.43 -9.65 -19.09
N ALA A 54 -20.84 -9.14 -20.26
CA ALA A 54 -20.63 -7.75 -20.67
C ALA A 54 -21.34 -6.76 -19.71
N GLY A 55 -22.59 -7.02 -19.32
CA GLY A 55 -23.36 -6.16 -18.42
C GLY A 55 -22.74 -5.95 -17.04
N ASN A 56 -21.93 -6.89 -16.57
CA ASN A 56 -21.33 -6.83 -15.23
C ASN A 56 -19.82 -6.58 -15.23
N ARG A 57 -19.21 -6.31 -16.38
CA ARG A 57 -17.75 -6.15 -16.53
C ARG A 57 -17.21 -5.03 -15.66
N ILE A 58 -17.80 -3.83 -15.75
CA ILE A 58 -17.38 -2.66 -14.98
C ILE A 58 -17.53 -2.90 -13.47
N ARG A 59 -18.65 -3.47 -13.03
CA ARG A 59 -18.86 -3.78 -11.61
C ARG A 59 -17.84 -4.78 -11.05
N ARG A 60 -17.43 -5.76 -11.87
CA ARG A 60 -16.36 -6.71 -11.47
C ARG A 60 -15.02 -6.02 -11.36
N ALA A 61 -14.67 -5.18 -12.34
CA ALA A 61 -13.43 -4.42 -12.34
C ALA A 61 -13.36 -3.45 -11.15
N GLN A 62 -14.45 -2.74 -10.82
CA GLN A 62 -14.54 -1.92 -9.61
C GLN A 62 -14.33 -2.71 -8.33
N LYS A 63 -14.91 -3.93 -8.22
CA LYS A 63 -14.68 -4.80 -7.05
C LYS A 63 -13.21 -5.21 -6.92
N ILE A 64 -12.54 -5.47 -8.03
CA ILE A 64 -11.10 -5.78 -8.03
C ILE A 64 -10.30 -4.55 -7.61
N ALA A 65 -10.59 -3.37 -8.16
CA ALA A 65 -9.93 -2.11 -7.80
C ALA A 65 -10.09 -1.79 -6.30
N ARG A 66 -11.30 -1.94 -5.76
CA ARG A 66 -11.57 -1.76 -4.33
C ARG A 66 -10.79 -2.73 -3.44
N LYS A 67 -10.72 -4.01 -3.82
CA LYS A 67 -9.91 -5.00 -3.09
C LYS A 67 -8.42 -4.69 -3.19
N PHE A 68 -7.95 -4.20 -4.34
CA PHE A 68 -6.58 -3.74 -4.51
C PHE A 68 -6.28 -2.54 -3.61
N ARG A 69 -7.19 -1.54 -3.55
CA ARG A 69 -7.05 -0.39 -2.65
C ARG A 69 -6.85 -0.82 -1.20
N VAL A 70 -7.74 -1.67 -0.68
CA VAL A 70 -7.63 -2.19 0.69
C VAL A 70 -6.29 -2.90 0.91
N LEU A 71 -5.87 -3.72 -0.04
CA LEU A 71 -4.58 -4.41 0.02
C LEU A 71 -3.41 -3.43 0.00
N ALA A 72 -3.49 -2.38 -0.83
CA ALA A 72 -2.44 -1.37 -0.97
C ALA A 72 -2.28 -0.56 0.31
N LEU A 73 -3.37 -0.12 0.93
CA LEU A 73 -3.35 0.61 2.21
C LEU A 73 -2.76 -0.23 3.34
N ASP A 74 -3.10 -1.51 3.38
CA ASP A 74 -2.59 -2.41 4.43
C ASP A 74 -1.11 -2.79 4.24
N LEU A 75 -0.65 -2.92 3.01
CA LEU A 75 0.75 -3.24 2.70
C LEU A 75 1.66 -2.01 2.61
N GLY A 76 1.09 -0.86 2.24
CA GLY A 76 1.82 0.41 2.12
C GLY A 76 2.87 0.43 1.01
N GLY A 77 3.71 1.46 1.05
CA GLY A 77 4.91 1.59 0.23
C GLY A 77 4.69 1.45 -1.29
N LEU A 78 5.45 0.57 -1.92
CA LEU A 78 5.43 0.40 -3.38
C LEU A 78 4.06 0.06 -3.96
N ILE A 79 3.22 -0.67 -3.22
CA ILE A 79 1.89 -1.07 -3.71
C ILE A 79 0.96 0.14 -3.82
N ILE A 80 1.05 1.10 -2.91
CA ILE A 80 0.35 2.39 -3.03
C ILE A 80 0.80 3.13 -4.29
N LYS A 81 2.10 3.19 -4.55
CA LYS A 81 2.63 3.84 -5.77
C LYS A 81 2.14 3.19 -7.06
N VAL A 82 2.02 1.87 -7.09
CA VAL A 82 1.41 1.15 -8.22
C VAL A 82 -0.05 1.58 -8.41
N GLY A 83 -0.83 1.71 -7.33
CA GLY A 83 -2.21 2.17 -7.38
C GLY A 83 -2.33 3.63 -7.86
N GLN A 84 -1.48 4.52 -7.34
CA GLN A 84 -1.40 5.92 -7.77
C GLN A 84 -1.04 6.05 -9.25
N PHE A 85 -0.07 5.27 -9.72
CA PHE A 85 0.27 5.22 -11.15
C PHE A 85 -0.89 4.69 -11.99
N ALA A 86 -1.59 3.65 -11.54
CA ALA A 86 -2.75 3.12 -12.25
C ALA A 86 -3.90 4.13 -12.31
N SER A 87 -4.12 4.94 -11.25
CA SER A 87 -5.18 5.96 -11.23
C SER A 87 -4.94 7.08 -12.24
N SER A 88 -3.70 7.37 -12.58
CA SER A 88 -3.35 8.39 -13.58
C SER A 88 -3.57 7.95 -15.05
N ARG A 89 -3.85 6.68 -15.29
CA ARG A 89 -4.02 6.10 -16.63
C ARG A 89 -5.50 6.10 -17.07
N LEU A 90 -6.04 7.30 -17.25
CA LEU A 90 -7.41 7.51 -17.76
C LEU A 90 -7.60 7.05 -19.21
N ASP A 91 -6.51 6.91 -19.95
CA ASP A 91 -6.47 6.38 -21.33
C ASP A 91 -6.74 4.86 -21.38
N VAL A 92 -6.43 4.13 -20.31
CA VAL A 92 -6.53 2.66 -20.26
C VAL A 92 -7.67 2.20 -19.36
N LEU A 93 -7.91 2.90 -18.25
CA LEU A 93 -8.88 2.49 -17.23
C LEU A 93 -10.12 3.38 -17.26
N PRO A 94 -11.33 2.80 -17.19
CA PRO A 94 -12.57 3.57 -17.00
C PRO A 94 -12.52 4.44 -15.74
N ALA A 95 -13.14 5.64 -15.79
CA ALA A 95 -13.17 6.58 -14.68
C ALA A 95 -13.69 5.98 -13.36
N SER A 96 -14.62 5.02 -13.45
CA SER A 96 -15.15 4.29 -12.28
C SER A 96 -14.14 3.37 -11.58
N ILE A 97 -13.03 3.05 -12.24
CA ILE A 97 -11.93 2.25 -11.67
C ILE A 97 -10.86 3.20 -11.14
N THR A 98 -10.51 4.25 -11.89
CA THR A 98 -9.50 5.21 -11.47
C THR A 98 -9.92 5.96 -10.21
N SER A 99 -11.21 6.32 -10.07
CA SER A 99 -11.72 6.96 -8.84
C SER A 99 -11.57 6.10 -7.58
N GLU A 100 -11.67 4.78 -7.68
CA GLU A 100 -11.40 3.88 -6.54
C GLU A 100 -9.91 3.86 -6.14
N LEU A 101 -9.03 4.19 -7.07
CA LEU A 101 -7.57 4.20 -6.86
C LEU A 101 -7.04 5.59 -6.50
N GLU A 102 -7.73 6.67 -6.90
CA GLU A 102 -7.37 8.06 -6.57
C GLU A 102 -7.33 8.29 -5.06
N SER A 103 -8.23 7.67 -4.31
CA SER A 103 -8.24 7.76 -2.84
C SER A 103 -6.95 7.23 -2.19
N LEU A 104 -6.14 6.44 -2.89
CA LEU A 104 -4.81 6.03 -2.41
C LEU A 104 -3.83 7.21 -2.27
N GLN A 105 -4.11 8.35 -2.90
CA GLN A 105 -3.28 9.55 -2.77
C GLN A 105 -3.50 10.24 -1.41
N ASP A 106 -4.73 10.18 -0.90
CA ASP A 106 -5.16 10.93 0.28
C ASP A 106 -5.22 10.05 1.55
N GLU A 107 -5.30 8.73 1.40
CA GLU A 107 -5.52 7.79 2.51
C GLU A 107 -4.24 7.19 3.10
N VAL A 108 -3.05 7.69 2.74
CA VAL A 108 -1.79 7.21 3.33
C VAL A 108 -1.71 7.68 4.77
N ALA A 109 -1.82 6.77 5.71
CA ALA A 109 -1.66 7.10 7.12
C ALA A 109 -0.23 7.58 7.40
N PRO A 110 -0.05 8.69 8.14
CA PRO A 110 1.27 9.13 8.55
C PRO A 110 1.90 8.13 9.51
N GLU A 111 3.23 8.03 9.46
CA GLU A 111 3.98 7.24 10.43
C GLU A 111 3.81 7.80 11.84
N PRO A 112 3.75 6.95 12.88
CA PRO A 112 3.68 7.40 14.26
C PRO A 112 4.85 8.31 14.61
N PHE A 113 4.56 9.47 15.23
CA PHE A 113 5.57 10.47 15.59
C PHE A 113 6.75 9.89 16.38
N ALA A 114 6.50 8.92 17.27
CA ALA A 114 7.56 8.27 18.05
C ALA A 114 8.62 7.57 17.19
N LEU A 115 8.23 7.00 16.05
CA LEU A 115 9.16 6.38 15.11
C LEU A 115 9.98 7.42 14.34
N ILE A 116 9.32 8.50 13.91
CA ILE A 116 9.99 9.63 13.24
C ILE A 116 11.00 10.29 14.20
N ARG A 117 10.59 10.55 15.43
CA ARG A 117 11.47 11.09 16.47
C ARG A 117 12.71 10.21 16.68
N ALA A 118 12.50 8.92 16.91
CA ALA A 118 13.61 7.98 17.13
C ALA A 118 14.56 7.90 15.91
N GLN A 119 14.03 8.06 14.70
CA GLN A 119 14.83 8.09 13.49
C GLN A 119 15.69 9.36 13.45
N ILE A 120 15.10 10.55 13.69
CA ILE A 120 15.79 11.84 13.67
C ILE A 120 16.90 11.86 14.73
N GLU A 121 16.60 11.47 15.97
CA GLU A 121 17.57 11.43 17.07
C GLU A 121 18.72 10.46 16.77
N ARG A 122 18.48 9.36 16.11
CA ARG A 122 19.50 8.41 15.68
C ARG A 122 20.41 9.00 14.59
N GLU A 123 19.82 9.67 13.58
CA GLU A 123 20.58 10.26 12.46
C GLU A 123 21.41 11.47 12.89
N LEU A 124 20.88 12.31 13.79
CA LEU A 124 21.56 13.52 14.28
C LEU A 124 22.48 13.23 15.46
N GLY A 125 22.33 12.11 16.15
CA GLY A 125 23.09 11.74 17.35
C GLY A 125 22.76 12.60 18.58
N LEU A 126 21.68 13.39 18.52
CA LEU A 126 21.26 14.34 19.57
C LEU A 126 19.75 14.24 19.79
N PRO A 127 19.27 14.53 21.02
CA PRO A 127 17.84 14.65 21.28
C PRO A 127 17.16 15.70 20.39
N LEU A 128 15.89 15.47 20.08
CA LEU A 128 15.11 16.34 19.19
C LEU A 128 15.07 17.79 19.71
N GLU A 129 14.91 17.97 21.04
CA GLU A 129 14.85 19.28 21.71
C GLU A 129 16.17 20.03 21.69
N VAL A 130 17.29 19.36 21.46
CA VAL A 130 18.61 20.00 21.31
C VAL A 130 18.84 20.40 19.86
N SER A 131 18.30 19.61 18.91
CA SER A 131 18.50 19.82 17.48
C SER A 131 17.57 20.86 16.89
N PHE A 132 16.39 21.06 17.48
CA PHE A 132 15.35 21.97 16.99
C PHE A 132 14.80 22.82 18.12
N SER A 133 14.61 24.10 17.87
CA SER A 133 13.99 25.05 18.82
C SER A 133 12.48 24.78 18.96
N GLU A 134 11.85 24.29 17.90
CA GLU A 134 10.44 23.91 17.86
C GLU A 134 10.27 22.75 16.87
N PHE A 135 9.50 21.73 17.24
CA PHE A 135 9.20 20.61 16.38
C PHE A 135 7.75 20.16 16.57
N GLU A 136 6.95 20.36 15.55
CA GLU A 136 5.55 19.94 15.56
C GLU A 136 5.42 18.45 15.27
N GLY A 137 4.84 17.69 16.22
CA GLY A 137 4.67 16.24 16.09
C GLY A 137 3.59 15.81 15.10
N LYS A 138 2.78 16.76 14.59
CA LYS A 138 1.77 16.50 13.58
C LYS A 138 2.36 16.69 12.19
N PRO A 139 2.35 15.68 11.31
CA PRO A 139 2.88 15.84 9.96
C PRO A 139 2.01 16.79 9.13
N ILE A 140 2.64 17.61 8.30
CA ILE A 140 1.95 18.47 7.33
C ILE A 140 1.35 17.64 6.21
N ALA A 141 2.05 16.58 5.79
CA ALA A 141 1.60 15.63 4.77
C ALA A 141 2.25 14.27 5.02
N ALA A 142 1.58 13.20 4.55
CA ALA A 142 2.15 11.87 4.49
C ALA A 142 2.50 11.54 3.04
N ALA A 143 3.74 11.07 2.81
CA ALA A 143 4.22 10.61 1.51
C ALA A 143 4.48 9.09 1.56
N SER A 144 4.24 8.42 0.44
CA SER A 144 4.51 6.99 0.25
C SER A 144 5.75 6.75 -0.61
#